data_3653214861749a167ca2659c1ec6a03c
#
_entry.id   3653214861749a167ca2659c1ec6a03c
#
_cell.length_a   1.000
_cell.length_b   1.000
_cell.length_c   1.000
_cell.angle_alpha   90.00
_cell.angle_beta   90.00
_cell.angle_gamma   90.00
#
_symmetry.space_group_name_H-M   'P 1'
#
loop_
_entity.id
_entity.type
_entity.pdbx_description
1 polymer ?
#
loop_
_entity_poly.entity_id
_entity_poly.type
_entity_poly.pdbx_seq_one_letter_code
_entity_poly.pdbx_strand_id
1 'polypeptide(L)'
;MTDVYKLLADIACSSIKEDWKYITIEIKSSMWKMFNTTPFYYLESGEKKSFKLLDDDLDIDLGVCVFELQESMFPEHKWNRAVYTLEKSGHFDMEFEWDQALQDEWEKS
;
A
#
# COMPACT_ATOMS: atom_id res chain seq x y z
N MET A 1 -0.84 16.10 -9.72
CA MET A 1 -1.10 14.70 -9.32
C MET A 1 -0.21 14.33 -8.16
N THR A 2 -0.77 13.78 -7.10
CA THR A 2 0.01 13.36 -5.94
C THR A 2 0.78 12.08 -6.26
N ASP A 3 2.08 12.07 -5.93
CA ASP A 3 2.90 10.89 -6.10
C ASP A 3 2.54 9.87 -5.01
N VAL A 4 1.93 8.75 -5.40
CA VAL A 4 1.49 7.72 -4.47
C VAL A 4 2.67 7.12 -3.68
N TYR A 5 3.83 7.00 -4.30
CA TYR A 5 5.01 6.45 -3.65
C TYR A 5 5.52 7.37 -2.55
N LYS A 6 5.52 8.66 -2.80
CA LYS A 6 5.91 9.65 -1.80
C LYS A 6 4.90 9.71 -0.67
N LEU A 7 3.60 9.64 -0.99
CA LEU A 7 2.54 9.64 0.00
C LEU A 7 2.67 8.43 0.93
N LEU A 8 2.92 7.23 0.37
CA LEU A 8 3.14 6.02 1.16
C LEU A 8 4.35 6.17 2.09
N ALA A 9 5.46 6.72 1.57
CA ALA A 9 6.66 6.93 2.37
C ALA A 9 6.41 7.91 3.52
N ASP A 10 5.74 9.03 3.24
CA ASP A 10 5.44 10.04 4.26
C ASP A 10 4.52 9.49 5.35
N ILE A 11 3.49 8.74 4.97
CA ILE A 11 2.56 8.11 5.92
C ILE A 11 3.32 7.11 6.80
N ALA A 12 4.14 6.26 6.18
CA ALA A 12 4.88 5.23 6.90
C ALA A 12 5.85 5.86 7.90
N CYS A 13 6.64 6.82 7.47
CA CYS A 13 7.63 7.47 8.33
C CYS A 13 6.97 8.24 9.48
N SER A 14 5.80 8.83 9.25
CA SER A 14 5.06 9.56 10.28
C SER A 14 4.38 8.65 11.30
N SER A 15 4.06 7.42 10.90
CA SER A 15 3.30 6.48 11.73
C SER A 15 4.16 5.65 12.65
N ILE A 16 5.45 5.51 12.39
CA ILE A 16 6.34 4.63 13.13
C ILE A 16 7.33 5.47 13.97
N LYS A 17 7.37 5.20 15.27
CA LYS A 17 8.22 5.92 16.21
C LYS A 17 9.48 5.16 16.62
N GLU A 18 9.54 3.87 16.30
CA GLU A 18 10.71 3.03 16.59
C GLU A 18 11.69 3.03 15.43
N ASP A 19 12.93 2.62 15.69
CA ASP A 19 13.90 2.35 14.63
C ASP A 19 13.46 1.12 13.85
N TRP A 20 13.23 1.29 12.57
CA TRP A 20 12.80 0.21 11.69
C TRP A 20 13.85 -0.06 10.62
N LYS A 21 13.89 -1.30 10.15
CA LYS A 21 14.79 -1.70 9.08
C LYS A 21 14.14 -1.48 7.72
N TYR A 22 12.91 -1.96 7.56
CA TYR A 22 12.11 -1.69 6.37
C TYR A 22 10.62 -1.77 6.72
N ILE A 23 9.83 -1.11 5.89
CA ILE A 23 8.38 -1.00 6.04
C ILE A 23 7.74 -1.65 4.84
N THR A 24 6.68 -2.43 5.05
CA THR A 24 5.92 -3.04 3.97
C THR A 24 4.45 -2.68 4.13
N ILE A 25 3.82 -2.24 3.05
CA ILE A 25 2.39 -1.97 3.02
C ILE A 25 1.77 -2.83 1.92
N GLU A 26 0.96 -3.80 2.31
CA GLU A 26 0.20 -4.60 1.38
C GLU A 26 -1.09 -3.86 1.05
N ILE A 27 -1.39 -3.75 -0.24
CA ILE A 27 -2.54 -3.01 -0.74
C ILE A 27 -3.43 -3.95 -1.53
N LYS A 28 -4.73 -3.91 -1.25
CA LYS A 28 -5.76 -4.58 -2.04
C LYS A 28 -6.69 -3.50 -2.56
N SER A 29 -6.89 -3.44 -3.87
CA SER A 29 -7.67 -2.39 -4.50
C SER A 29 -8.53 -2.94 -5.63
N SER A 30 -9.83 -2.63 -5.58
CA SER A 30 -10.75 -2.93 -6.66
C SER A 30 -11.28 -1.60 -7.18
N MET A 31 -10.70 -1.13 -8.25
CA MET A 31 -10.92 0.16 -8.92
C MET A 31 -12.21 0.88 -8.52
N TRP A 32 -12.09 1.86 -7.60
CA TRP A 32 -13.19 2.68 -7.08
C TRP A 32 -14.26 1.95 -6.27
N LYS A 33 -14.08 0.64 -5.97
CA LYS A 33 -15.04 -0.15 -5.20
C LYS A 33 -14.56 -0.50 -3.80
N MET A 34 -13.36 -1.04 -3.70
CA MET A 34 -12.79 -1.49 -2.41
C MET A 34 -11.33 -1.13 -2.33
N PHE A 35 -10.90 -0.76 -1.13
CA PHE A 35 -9.51 -0.43 -0.83
C PHE A 35 -9.19 -0.91 0.58
N ASN A 36 -8.09 -1.64 0.71
CA ASN A 36 -7.64 -2.14 2.01
C ASN A 36 -6.11 -2.13 2.05
N THR A 37 -5.56 -1.76 3.19
CA THR A 37 -4.12 -1.79 3.42
C THR A 37 -3.79 -2.63 4.65
N THR A 38 -2.66 -3.33 4.58
CA THR A 38 -2.11 -4.07 5.71
C THR A 38 -0.68 -3.60 5.91
N PRO A 39 -0.47 -2.57 6.75
CA PRO A 39 0.86 -2.01 6.98
C PRO A 39 1.59 -2.73 8.11
N PHE A 40 2.87 -2.99 7.90
CA PHE A 40 3.73 -3.54 8.95
C PHE A 40 5.18 -3.13 8.71
N TYR A 41 6.01 -3.29 9.72
CA TYR A 41 7.43 -2.96 9.61
C TYR A 41 8.27 -4.01 10.33
N TYR A 42 9.55 -4.04 9.98
CA TYR A 42 10.52 -4.96 10.58
C TYR A 42 11.58 -4.17 11.30
N LEU A 43 11.92 -4.63 12.51
CA LEU A 43 13.04 -4.07 13.31
C LEU A 43 14.35 -4.68 12.86
N GLU A 44 15.46 -4.08 13.29
CA GLU A 44 16.81 -4.61 13.02
C GLU A 44 16.97 -6.05 13.54
N SER A 45 16.26 -6.40 14.60
CA SER A 45 16.25 -7.75 15.16
C SER A 45 15.51 -8.77 14.29
N GLY A 46 14.78 -8.32 13.27
CA GLY A 46 13.94 -9.17 12.44
C GLY A 46 12.50 -9.30 12.93
N GLU A 47 12.17 -8.70 14.07
CA GLU A 47 10.81 -8.74 14.60
C GLU A 47 9.85 -7.95 13.71
N LYS A 48 8.70 -8.56 13.38
CA LYS A 48 7.65 -7.95 12.57
C LYS A 48 6.58 -7.32 13.47
N LYS A 49 6.23 -6.08 13.19
CA LYS A 49 5.17 -5.37 13.92
C LYS A 49 4.21 -4.73 12.95
N SER A 50 2.91 -4.83 13.20
CA SER A 50 1.92 -4.10 12.43
C SER A 50 1.73 -2.71 13.02
N PHE A 51 1.22 -1.77 12.20
CA PHE A 51 0.91 -0.43 12.65
C PHE A 51 -0.36 0.07 11.98
N LYS A 52 -0.90 1.18 12.49
CA LYS A 52 -2.07 1.82 11.89
C LYS A 52 -1.66 3.15 11.28
N LEU A 53 -2.29 3.50 10.17
CA LEU A 53 -2.15 4.83 9.60
C LEU A 53 -2.78 5.83 10.55
N LEU A 54 -2.05 6.91 10.87
CA LEU A 54 -2.44 7.84 11.93
C LEU A 54 -3.62 8.76 11.60
N ASP A 55 -3.92 8.93 10.32
CA ASP A 55 -4.88 9.94 9.88
C ASP A 55 -5.86 9.35 8.88
N ASP A 56 -7.16 9.41 9.21
CA ASP A 56 -8.22 8.90 8.34
C ASP A 56 -8.29 9.67 7.02
N ASP A 57 -8.01 10.97 7.04
CA ASP A 57 -8.00 11.79 5.83
C ASP A 57 -6.88 11.36 4.89
N LEU A 58 -5.71 11.04 5.44
CA LEU A 58 -4.59 10.51 4.65
C LEU A 58 -4.91 9.15 4.05
N ASP A 59 -5.66 8.33 4.78
CA ASP A 59 -6.08 7.02 4.28
C ASP A 59 -7.02 7.16 3.09
N ILE A 60 -7.96 8.11 3.14
CA ILE A 60 -8.86 8.42 2.03
C ILE A 60 -8.06 8.93 0.82
N ASP A 61 -7.14 9.86 1.05
CA ASP A 61 -6.29 10.41 -0.02
C ASP A 61 -5.45 9.30 -0.66
N LEU A 62 -4.91 8.39 0.15
CA LEU A 62 -4.15 7.26 -0.33
C LEU A 62 -5.01 6.36 -1.22
N GLY A 63 -6.25 6.08 -0.79
CA GLY A 63 -7.17 5.27 -1.57
C GLY A 63 -7.43 5.86 -2.94
N VAL A 64 -7.69 7.16 -3.00
CA VAL A 64 -7.93 7.87 -4.27
C VAL A 64 -6.69 7.79 -5.16
N CYS A 65 -5.50 8.04 -4.61
CA CYS A 65 -4.25 7.97 -5.38
C CYS A 65 -4.00 6.58 -5.93
N VAL A 66 -4.28 5.54 -5.15
CA VAL A 66 -4.11 4.14 -5.58
C VAL A 66 -5.10 3.80 -6.70
N PHE A 67 -6.37 4.23 -6.58
CA PHE A 67 -7.35 4.02 -7.63
C PHE A 67 -6.96 4.71 -8.92
N GLU A 68 -6.46 5.93 -8.85
CA GLU A 68 -5.97 6.66 -10.03
C GLU A 68 -4.80 5.93 -10.68
N LEU A 69 -3.87 5.43 -9.88
CA LEU A 69 -2.73 4.66 -10.38
C LEU A 69 -3.22 3.37 -11.06
N GLN A 70 -4.14 2.66 -10.44
CA GLN A 70 -4.71 1.43 -10.98
C GLN A 70 -5.39 1.70 -12.33
N GLU A 71 -6.20 2.75 -12.40
CA GLU A 71 -6.90 3.15 -13.62
C GLU A 71 -5.92 3.49 -14.74
N SER A 72 -4.84 4.20 -14.42
CA SER A 72 -3.84 4.59 -15.41
C SER A 72 -3.09 3.41 -16.01
N MET A 73 -3.02 2.30 -15.30
CA MET A 73 -2.33 1.08 -15.75
C MET A 73 -3.25 0.11 -16.51
N PHE A 74 -4.56 0.25 -16.38
CA PHE A 74 -5.54 -0.56 -17.11
C PHE A 74 -5.66 -0.08 -18.55
N PRO A 75 -5.98 -0.99 -19.50
CA PRO A 75 -6.08 -2.46 -19.35
C PRO A 75 -4.76 -3.21 -19.54
N GLU A 76 -3.67 -2.49 -19.81
CA GLU A 76 -2.38 -3.11 -20.14
C GLU A 76 -1.79 -3.88 -18.97
N HIS A 77 -1.92 -3.33 -17.75
CA HIS A 77 -1.45 -3.96 -16.53
C HIS A 77 -2.59 -4.06 -15.53
N LYS A 78 -3.20 -5.24 -15.45
CA LYS A 78 -4.23 -5.52 -14.46
C LYS A 78 -3.59 -5.89 -13.15
N TRP A 79 -4.03 -5.25 -12.06
CA TRP A 79 -3.62 -5.64 -10.72
C TRP A 79 -4.72 -5.27 -9.73
N ASN A 80 -4.83 -6.05 -8.68
CA ASN A 80 -5.73 -5.77 -7.56
C ASN A 80 -5.03 -5.94 -6.23
N ARG A 81 -3.76 -6.32 -6.26
CA ARG A 81 -2.89 -6.38 -5.10
C ARG A 81 -1.57 -5.71 -5.43
N ALA A 82 -1.01 -5.04 -4.43
CA ALA A 82 0.31 -4.43 -4.56
C ALA A 82 1.04 -4.56 -3.23
N VAL A 83 2.36 -4.63 -3.28
CA VAL A 83 3.20 -4.66 -2.09
C VAL A 83 4.23 -3.55 -2.23
N TYR A 84 4.16 -2.59 -1.33
CA TYR A 84 5.10 -1.48 -1.24
C TYR A 84 6.10 -1.77 -0.13
N THR A 85 7.40 -1.71 -0.45
CA THR A 85 8.47 -1.90 0.53
C THR A 85 9.37 -0.68 0.51
N LEU A 86 9.60 -0.10 1.69
CA LEU A 86 10.46 1.06 1.87
C LEU A 86 11.63 0.68 2.77
N GLU A 87 12.85 0.92 2.29
CA GLU A 87 14.06 0.73 3.09
C GLU A 87 14.42 2.02 3.82
N LYS A 88 15.14 1.90 4.93
CA LYS A 88 15.58 3.04 5.74
C LYS A 88 16.40 4.05 4.95
N SER A 89 17.10 3.60 3.93
CA SER A 89 17.89 4.46 3.03
C SER A 89 17.05 5.37 2.14
N GLY A 90 15.74 5.12 2.07
CA GLY A 90 14.83 5.82 1.17
C GLY A 90 14.53 5.07 -0.12
N HIS A 91 15.25 3.97 -0.38
CA HIS A 91 14.97 3.13 -1.52
C HIS A 91 13.63 2.41 -1.34
N PHE A 92 12.81 2.38 -2.37
CA PHE A 92 11.53 1.70 -2.31
C PHE A 92 11.33 0.80 -3.53
N ASP A 93 10.43 -0.18 -3.36
CA ASP A 93 10.01 -1.07 -4.43
C ASP A 93 8.49 -1.25 -4.35
N MET A 94 7.87 -1.46 -5.49
CA MET A 94 6.43 -1.67 -5.57
C MET A 94 6.15 -2.80 -6.55
N GLU A 95 5.56 -3.88 -6.06
CA GLU A 95 5.19 -5.03 -6.88
C GLU A 95 3.68 -5.07 -7.06
N PHE A 96 3.22 -5.39 -8.25
CA PHE A 96 1.80 -5.47 -8.59
C PHE A 96 1.45 -6.89 -8.98
N GLU A 97 0.27 -7.33 -8.55
CA GLU A 97 -0.19 -8.70 -8.77
C GLU A 97 -1.70 -8.72 -9.07
N TRP A 98 -2.11 -9.60 -9.97
CA TRP A 98 -3.52 -9.87 -10.19
C TRP A 98 -3.91 -11.15 -9.48
N ASP A 99 -4.87 -11.05 -8.57
CA ASP A 99 -5.41 -12.19 -7.80
C ASP A 99 -6.85 -12.42 -8.23
N GLN A 100 -7.06 -13.44 -9.05
CA GLN A 100 -8.39 -13.75 -9.59
C GLN A 100 -9.34 -14.20 -8.46
N ALA A 101 -8.86 -14.96 -7.50
CA ALA A 101 -9.68 -15.40 -6.38
C ALA A 101 -10.21 -14.22 -5.56
N LEU A 102 -9.37 -13.21 -5.35
CA LEU A 102 -9.76 -11.99 -4.66
C LEU A 102 -10.83 -11.23 -5.44
N GLN A 103 -10.67 -11.12 -6.75
CA GLN A 103 -11.64 -10.46 -7.63
C GLN A 103 -12.98 -11.19 -7.60
N ASP A 104 -12.96 -12.52 -7.66
CA ASP A 104 -14.17 -13.35 -7.60
C ASP A 104 -14.91 -13.15 -6.27
N GLU A 105 -14.16 -13.06 -5.17
CA GLU A 105 -14.73 -12.82 -3.85
C GLU A 105 -15.44 -11.46 -3.80
N TRP A 106 -14.83 -10.42 -4.36
CA TRP A 106 -15.44 -9.09 -4.40
C TRP A 106 -16.69 -9.04 -5.26
N GLU A 107 -16.70 -9.78 -6.37
CA GLU A 107 -17.85 -9.82 -7.28
C GLU A 107 -19.05 -10.55 -6.68
N LYS A 108 -18.85 -11.43 -5.73
CA LYS A 108 -19.90 -12.14 -5.00
C LYS A 108 -20.55 -11.31 -3.90
N SER A 109 -19.94 -10.23 -3.49
CA SER A 109 -20.41 -9.40 -2.37
C SER A 109 -21.55 -8.48 -2.75
#